data_6768d9916b90ea8192fd8d0b8ecbd41d
#
_entry.id   6768d9916b90ea8192fd8d0b8ecbd41d
#
_cell.length_a   1.000
_cell.length_b   1.000
_cell.length_c   1.000
_cell.angle_alpha   90.00
_cell.angle_beta   90.00
_cell.angle_gamma   90.00
#
_symmetry.space_group_name_H-M   'P 1'
#
loop_
_entity.id
_entity.type
_entity.pdbx_description
1 polymer ?
#
loop_
_entity_poly.entity_id
_entity_poly.type
_entity_poly.pdbx_seq_one_letter_code
_entity_poly.pdbx_strand_id
1 'polypeptide(L)'
;MKLKCPFFGRIFLCVSLLALAVGCMDLNMSIRPTNLPAGDKLPLHAVLVLNQDLPDFKYEFNHNGVVYPFGTLLQDCARQVVGASFQQVDEVTSSEKAFGNLSADIVLIPRPVKVERHLAMYGWDTNDFTLVVEWVAKDRATQNTVWQRTITADASEKLSDDVWHPGYLVQKLFDDLSIKTHEAFQKAPELRNKP
;
A
#
# COMPACT_ATOMS: atom_id res chain seq x y z
N MET A 1 9.42 -67.59 -8.22
CA MET A 1 9.00 -66.78 -7.05
C MET A 1 9.05 -65.31 -7.45
N LYS A 2 7.90 -64.67 -7.69
CA LYS A 2 7.80 -63.28 -8.14
C LYS A 2 7.35 -62.45 -6.96
N LEU A 3 8.25 -61.68 -6.33
CA LEU A 3 7.91 -60.65 -5.34
C LEU A 3 7.34 -59.44 -6.06
N LYS A 4 6.03 -59.23 -5.97
CA LYS A 4 5.37 -58.00 -6.31
C LYS A 4 5.46 -57.07 -5.09
N CYS A 5 6.24 -55.99 -5.16
CA CYS A 5 6.22 -54.92 -4.20
C CYS A 5 5.36 -53.73 -4.74
N PRO A 6 4.07 -53.62 -4.38
CA PRO A 6 3.24 -52.48 -4.83
C PRO A 6 3.37 -51.25 -3.89
N PHE A 7 4.26 -51.30 -2.89
CA PHE A 7 4.29 -50.26 -1.84
C PHE A 7 5.10 -49.05 -2.23
N PHE A 8 6.11 -49.19 -3.10
CA PHE A 8 6.99 -48.08 -3.48
C PHE A 8 6.32 -46.99 -4.36
N GLY A 9 5.36 -47.39 -5.19
CA GLY A 9 4.68 -46.47 -6.10
C GLY A 9 3.72 -45.46 -5.40
N ARG A 10 3.14 -45.83 -4.26
CA ARG A 10 2.20 -44.99 -3.52
C ARG A 10 2.88 -43.91 -2.67
N ILE A 11 4.07 -44.18 -2.17
CA ILE A 11 4.85 -43.23 -1.38
C ILE A 11 5.40 -42.11 -2.28
N PHE A 12 5.83 -42.43 -3.51
CA PHE A 12 6.32 -41.46 -4.47
C PHE A 12 5.21 -40.50 -4.95
N LEU A 13 3.97 -41.00 -5.09
CA LEU A 13 2.83 -40.16 -5.50
C LEU A 13 2.41 -39.16 -4.39
N CYS A 14 2.48 -39.57 -3.13
CA CYS A 14 2.17 -38.68 -2.00
C CYS A 14 3.24 -37.56 -1.80
N VAL A 15 4.51 -37.88 -2.02
CA VAL A 15 5.60 -36.88 -1.89
C VAL A 15 5.56 -35.86 -3.02
N SER A 16 5.21 -36.28 -4.25
CA SER A 16 5.06 -35.35 -5.38
C SER A 16 3.81 -34.47 -5.27
N LEU A 17 2.73 -34.90 -4.60
CA LEU A 17 1.55 -34.08 -4.33
C LEU A 17 1.80 -33.03 -3.22
N LEU A 18 2.65 -33.36 -2.23
CA LEU A 18 3.05 -32.36 -1.20
C LEU A 18 3.99 -31.27 -1.74
N ALA A 19 4.79 -31.57 -2.76
CA ALA A 19 5.69 -30.60 -3.37
C ALA A 19 4.96 -29.56 -4.25
N LEU A 20 3.71 -29.82 -4.66
CA LEU A 20 2.89 -28.88 -5.43
C LEU A 20 2.07 -27.93 -4.56
N ALA A 21 2.11 -28.07 -3.24
CA ALA A 21 1.37 -27.21 -2.30
C ALA A 21 2.20 -26.04 -1.76
N VAL A 22 3.42 -25.80 -2.28
CA VAL A 22 4.19 -24.58 -1.99
C VAL A 22 3.67 -23.47 -2.92
N GLY A 23 2.38 -23.14 -2.80
CA GLY A 23 1.82 -21.94 -3.41
C GLY A 23 2.38 -20.71 -2.70
N CYS A 24 2.60 -19.63 -3.43
CA CYS A 24 2.90 -18.32 -2.87
C CYS A 24 1.92 -18.02 -1.74
N MET A 25 2.41 -17.79 -0.54
CA MET A 25 1.58 -17.38 0.59
C MET A 25 1.25 -15.91 0.43
N ASP A 26 0.10 -15.60 -0.16
CA ASP A 26 -0.43 -14.24 -0.11
C ASP A 26 -0.77 -13.91 1.35
N LEU A 27 -0.06 -12.95 1.91
CA LEU A 27 -0.37 -12.45 3.25
C LEU A 27 -1.67 -11.66 3.18
N ASN A 28 -2.71 -12.18 3.82
CA ASN A 28 -3.93 -11.40 4.05
C ASN A 28 -3.64 -10.37 5.16
N MET A 29 -3.20 -9.18 4.75
CA MET A 29 -2.83 -8.09 5.66
C MET A 29 -3.84 -6.97 5.54
N SER A 30 -4.17 -6.36 6.68
CA SER A 30 -4.91 -5.11 6.76
C SER A 30 -4.14 -4.14 7.66
N ILE A 31 -4.21 -2.85 7.35
CA ILE A 31 -3.69 -1.80 8.20
C ILE A 31 -4.79 -1.29 9.12
N ARG A 32 -4.41 -0.94 10.36
CA ARG A 32 -5.30 -0.26 11.29
C ARG A 32 -5.37 1.23 10.92
N PRO A 33 -6.46 1.93 11.24
CA PRO A 33 -6.52 3.37 11.08
C PRO A 33 -5.40 4.07 11.86
N THR A 34 -4.68 4.95 11.17
CA THR A 34 -3.62 5.77 11.75
C THR A 34 -4.22 6.95 12.50
N ASN A 35 -3.69 7.27 13.69
CA ASN A 35 -4.05 8.51 14.38
C ASN A 35 -3.38 9.69 13.67
N LEU A 36 -4.12 10.33 12.77
CA LEU A 36 -3.64 11.50 12.04
C LEU A 36 -3.63 12.73 12.95
N PRO A 37 -2.66 13.66 12.76
CA PRO A 37 -2.65 14.94 13.46
C PRO A 37 -3.98 15.68 13.27
N ALA A 38 -4.45 16.35 14.33
CA ALA A 38 -5.62 17.21 14.23
C ALA A 38 -5.34 18.37 13.25
N GLY A 39 -6.28 18.60 12.35
CA GLY A 39 -6.21 19.69 11.38
C GLY A 39 -7.58 19.99 10.81
N ASP A 40 -7.78 21.22 10.34
CA ASP A 40 -8.99 21.59 9.65
C ASP A 40 -9.03 20.90 8.28
N LYS A 41 -10.18 20.32 7.94
CA LYS A 41 -10.36 19.75 6.61
C LYS A 41 -10.32 20.85 5.55
N LEU A 42 -9.61 20.57 4.46
CA LEU A 42 -9.59 21.44 3.29
C LEU A 42 -11.03 21.58 2.74
N PRO A 43 -11.52 22.79 2.47
CA PRO A 43 -12.90 23.04 2.04
C PRO A 43 -13.08 22.71 0.54
N LEU A 44 -12.66 21.53 0.14
CA LEU A 44 -12.71 21.02 -1.22
C LEU A 44 -13.49 19.72 -1.27
N HIS A 45 -14.18 19.51 -2.39
CA HIS A 45 -14.72 18.23 -2.78
C HIS A 45 -13.69 17.49 -3.64
N ALA A 46 -13.09 16.44 -3.09
CA ALA A 46 -12.08 15.63 -3.74
C ALA A 46 -12.68 14.33 -4.31
N VAL A 47 -12.25 13.93 -5.49
CA VAL A 47 -12.49 12.58 -6.02
C VAL A 47 -11.19 11.79 -5.92
N LEU A 48 -11.19 10.74 -5.11
CA LEU A 48 -10.08 9.81 -4.99
C LEU A 48 -10.15 8.73 -6.07
N VAL A 49 -9.13 8.65 -6.90
CA VAL A 49 -9.02 7.62 -7.94
C VAL A 49 -8.20 6.45 -7.41
N LEU A 50 -8.85 5.31 -7.21
CA LEU A 50 -8.20 4.04 -6.88
C LEU A 50 -8.26 3.14 -8.11
N ASN A 51 -7.26 3.24 -8.98
CA ASN A 51 -7.18 2.47 -10.22
C ASN A 51 -7.34 0.97 -9.96
N GLN A 52 -7.94 0.27 -10.91
CA GLN A 52 -8.21 -1.18 -10.81
C GLN A 52 -6.92 -2.01 -10.77
N ASP A 53 -5.83 -1.49 -11.32
CA ASP A 53 -4.49 -2.10 -11.33
C ASP A 53 -3.70 -1.83 -10.04
N LEU A 54 -4.15 -0.92 -9.18
CA LEU A 54 -3.46 -0.60 -7.94
C LEU A 54 -3.27 -1.83 -7.02
N PRO A 55 -4.25 -2.75 -6.85
CA PRO A 55 -4.05 -3.98 -6.08
C PRO A 55 -2.96 -4.91 -6.61
N ASP A 56 -2.58 -4.78 -7.89
CA ASP A 56 -1.52 -5.58 -8.51
C ASP A 56 -0.12 -5.12 -8.09
N PHE A 57 -0.01 -3.95 -7.44
CA PHE A 57 1.24 -3.50 -6.86
C PHE A 57 1.56 -4.30 -5.60
N LYS A 58 2.43 -5.29 -5.77
CA LYS A 58 2.83 -6.24 -4.75
C LYS A 58 4.35 -6.21 -4.58
N TYR A 59 4.81 -6.56 -3.38
CA TYR A 59 6.22 -6.79 -3.10
C TYR A 59 6.42 -8.28 -2.79
N GLU A 60 7.19 -8.95 -3.64
CA GLU A 60 7.53 -10.36 -3.48
C GLU A 60 8.87 -10.51 -2.77
N PHE A 61 8.89 -11.26 -1.70
CA PHE A 61 10.11 -11.58 -1.00
C PHE A 61 10.77 -12.82 -1.61
N ASN A 62 11.95 -12.63 -2.26
CA ASN A 62 12.59 -13.56 -3.20
C ASN A 62 12.93 -14.97 -2.68
N HIS A 63 12.87 -15.26 -1.38
CA HIS A 63 13.34 -16.54 -0.86
C HIS A 63 12.25 -17.42 -0.24
N ASN A 64 11.08 -16.89 0.09
CA ASN A 64 10.06 -17.64 0.82
C ASN A 64 8.66 -17.59 0.16
N GLY A 65 8.51 -17.00 -1.02
CA GLY A 65 7.21 -16.86 -1.68
C GLY A 65 6.20 -15.99 -0.91
N VAL A 66 6.67 -15.14 0.01
CA VAL A 66 5.81 -14.23 0.77
C VAL A 66 5.52 -12.99 -0.07
N VAL A 67 4.25 -12.74 -0.33
CA VAL A 67 3.78 -11.60 -1.11
C VAL A 67 3.08 -10.60 -0.21
N TYR A 68 3.53 -9.34 -0.25
CA TYR A 68 2.94 -8.23 0.48
C TYR A 68 2.00 -7.45 -0.44
N PRO A 69 0.69 -7.32 -0.12
CA PRO A 69 -0.30 -6.66 -0.96
C PRO A 69 -0.26 -5.12 -0.81
N PHE A 70 0.87 -4.49 -1.12
CA PHE A 70 1.09 -3.06 -0.89
C PHE A 70 0.07 -2.17 -1.59
N GLY A 71 -0.40 -2.57 -2.77
CA GLY A 71 -1.42 -1.81 -3.50
C GLY A 71 -2.77 -1.77 -2.79
N THR A 72 -3.21 -2.91 -2.23
CA THR A 72 -4.44 -2.97 -1.41
C THR A 72 -4.29 -2.14 -0.14
N LEU A 73 -3.15 -2.26 0.55
CA LEU A 73 -2.87 -1.46 1.75
C LEU A 73 -2.79 0.04 1.44
N LEU A 74 -2.26 0.41 0.27
CA LEU A 74 -2.24 1.81 -0.20
C LEU A 74 -3.64 2.34 -0.47
N GLN A 75 -4.56 1.52 -1.00
CA GLN A 75 -5.96 1.93 -1.15
C GLN A 75 -6.59 2.29 0.21
N ASP A 76 -6.40 1.45 1.22
CA ASP A 76 -6.93 1.69 2.57
C ASP A 76 -6.31 2.93 3.21
N CYS A 77 -5.00 3.10 3.09
CA CYS A 77 -4.29 4.30 3.54
C CYS A 77 -4.82 5.56 2.84
N ALA A 78 -5.00 5.51 1.51
CA ALA A 78 -5.48 6.63 0.72
C ALA A 78 -6.90 7.06 1.13
N ARG A 79 -7.82 6.11 1.32
CA ARG A 79 -9.18 6.39 1.82
C ARG A 79 -9.15 7.12 3.15
N GLN A 80 -8.34 6.63 4.08
CA GLN A 80 -8.22 7.20 5.41
C GLN A 80 -7.67 8.63 5.37
N VAL A 81 -6.55 8.83 4.68
CA VAL A 81 -5.85 10.11 4.63
C VAL A 81 -6.69 11.17 3.91
N VAL A 82 -7.27 10.83 2.76
CA VAL A 82 -8.11 11.76 1.98
C VAL A 82 -9.38 12.08 2.74
N GLY A 83 -10.04 11.08 3.35
CA GLY A 83 -11.23 11.29 4.18
C GLY A 83 -10.99 12.17 5.40
N ALA A 84 -9.77 12.15 5.96
CA ALA A 84 -9.37 13.01 7.07
C ALA A 84 -8.98 14.43 6.61
N SER A 85 -8.52 14.59 5.36
CA SER A 85 -7.94 15.84 4.86
C SER A 85 -8.94 16.74 4.13
N PHE A 86 -10.01 16.21 3.56
CA PHE A 86 -10.97 16.94 2.73
C PHE A 86 -12.38 16.88 3.29
N GLN A 87 -13.18 17.94 3.04
CA GLN A 87 -14.56 18.03 3.58
C GLN A 87 -15.48 17.00 2.95
N GLN A 88 -15.38 16.83 1.63
CA GLN A 88 -16.17 15.87 0.87
C GLN A 88 -15.25 15.00 0.02
N VAL A 89 -15.52 13.70 -0.02
CA VAL A 89 -14.71 12.74 -0.78
C VAL A 89 -15.62 11.73 -1.46
N ASP A 90 -15.46 11.62 -2.78
CA ASP A 90 -16.00 10.53 -3.58
C ASP A 90 -14.87 9.59 -4.00
N GLU A 91 -15.19 8.34 -4.25
CA GLU A 91 -14.23 7.32 -4.69
C GLU A 91 -14.64 6.77 -6.07
N VAL A 92 -13.66 6.63 -6.96
CA VAL A 92 -13.85 6.04 -8.29
C VAL A 92 -12.68 5.15 -8.67
N THR A 93 -12.92 4.25 -9.61
CA THR A 93 -11.92 3.26 -10.06
C THR A 93 -11.15 3.66 -11.33
N SER A 94 -11.45 4.83 -11.90
CA SER A 94 -10.71 5.34 -13.07
C SER A 94 -10.73 6.86 -13.12
N SER A 95 -9.68 7.43 -13.70
CA SER A 95 -9.58 8.88 -13.90
C SER A 95 -10.68 9.44 -14.80
N GLU A 96 -11.13 8.67 -15.80
CA GLU A 96 -12.21 9.08 -16.68
C GLU A 96 -13.51 9.33 -15.90
N LYS A 97 -13.88 8.41 -14.99
CA LYS A 97 -15.04 8.58 -14.10
C LYS A 97 -14.87 9.77 -13.16
N ALA A 98 -13.65 10.02 -12.68
CA ALA A 98 -13.36 11.14 -11.79
C ALA A 98 -13.61 12.48 -12.47
N PHE A 99 -13.17 12.66 -13.71
CA PHE A 99 -13.37 13.90 -14.45
C PHE A 99 -14.82 14.10 -14.91
N GLY A 100 -15.63 13.04 -14.96
CA GLY A 100 -17.06 13.09 -15.19
C GLY A 100 -17.89 13.58 -14.00
N ASN A 101 -17.32 13.62 -12.78
CA ASN A 101 -18.01 14.11 -11.58
C ASN A 101 -18.04 15.66 -11.55
N LEU A 102 -19.18 16.23 -11.91
CA LEU A 102 -19.34 17.70 -12.07
C LEU A 102 -19.28 18.48 -10.75
N SER A 103 -19.50 17.83 -9.60
CA SER A 103 -19.50 18.49 -8.30
C SER A 103 -18.11 18.56 -7.65
N ALA A 104 -17.13 17.83 -8.19
CA ALA A 104 -15.79 17.78 -7.62
C ALA A 104 -14.96 19.02 -7.99
N ASP A 105 -14.10 19.43 -7.06
CA ASP A 105 -13.12 20.50 -7.27
C ASP A 105 -11.80 19.94 -7.80
N ILE A 106 -11.36 18.82 -7.23
CA ILE A 106 -10.09 18.18 -7.56
C ILE A 106 -10.21 16.67 -7.71
N VAL A 107 -9.28 16.11 -8.47
CA VAL A 107 -9.08 14.66 -8.64
C VAL A 107 -7.74 14.29 -8.05
N LEU A 108 -7.74 13.38 -7.07
CA LEU A 108 -6.56 12.88 -6.38
C LEU A 108 -6.19 11.48 -6.88
N ILE A 109 -4.94 11.30 -7.24
CA ILE A 109 -4.43 10.05 -7.82
C ILE A 109 -3.17 9.63 -7.05
N PRO A 110 -3.23 8.62 -6.16
CA PRO A 110 -2.04 8.00 -5.59
C PRO A 110 -1.39 7.06 -6.61
N ARG A 111 -0.08 7.14 -6.75
CA ARG A 111 0.71 6.28 -7.63
C ARG A 111 1.85 5.67 -6.84
N PRO A 112 1.87 4.35 -6.58
CA PRO A 112 3.03 3.72 -6.01
C PRO A 112 4.18 3.79 -7.01
N VAL A 113 5.36 4.18 -6.53
CA VAL A 113 6.58 4.32 -7.36
C VAL A 113 7.50 3.14 -7.11
N LYS A 114 7.81 2.86 -5.84
CA LYS A 114 8.67 1.73 -5.48
C LYS A 114 8.48 1.32 -4.02
N VAL A 115 8.84 0.07 -3.75
CA VAL A 115 9.07 -0.48 -2.42
C VAL A 115 10.49 -1.01 -2.36
N GLU A 116 11.21 -0.67 -1.30
CA GLU A 116 12.52 -1.22 -1.00
C GLU A 116 12.49 -1.85 0.39
N ARG A 117 13.24 -2.90 0.56
CA ARG A 117 13.39 -3.59 1.84
C ARG A 117 14.84 -3.93 2.08
N HIS A 118 15.32 -3.61 3.27
CA HIS A 118 16.57 -4.11 3.83
C HIS A 118 16.25 -5.15 4.91
N LEU A 119 16.94 -6.27 4.88
CA LEU A 119 16.84 -7.31 5.90
C LEU A 119 18.04 -7.27 6.79
N ALA A 120 17.81 -7.25 8.09
CA ALA A 120 18.84 -7.48 9.09
C ALA A 120 19.50 -8.84 8.87
N MET A 121 20.81 -8.85 8.73
CA MET A 121 21.60 -10.08 8.67
C MET A 121 22.15 -10.49 10.03
N TYR A 122 22.23 -9.55 10.99
CA TYR A 122 22.79 -9.73 12.32
C TYR A 122 21.91 -9.06 13.37
N GLY A 123 21.98 -9.52 14.62
CA GLY A 123 21.14 -9.02 15.72
C GLY A 123 21.31 -7.54 16.08
N TRP A 124 22.33 -6.84 15.56
CA TRP A 124 22.51 -5.39 15.73
C TRP A 124 21.98 -4.56 14.56
N ASP A 125 21.59 -5.22 13.48
CA ASP A 125 21.06 -4.60 12.25
C ASP A 125 19.55 -4.39 12.36
N THR A 126 18.99 -3.63 11.42
CA THR A 126 17.56 -3.31 11.35
C THR A 126 16.91 -3.91 10.11
N ASN A 127 15.67 -4.35 10.27
CA ASN A 127 14.79 -4.60 9.14
C ASN A 127 14.12 -3.28 8.75
N ASP A 128 14.30 -2.86 7.51
CA ASP A 128 13.76 -1.59 7.03
C ASP A 128 12.85 -1.80 5.82
N PHE A 129 11.78 -1.00 5.77
CA PHE A 129 10.98 -0.82 4.56
C PHE A 129 10.96 0.65 4.20
N THR A 130 11.09 0.92 2.89
CA THR A 130 10.85 2.23 2.30
C THR A 130 9.78 2.10 1.21
N LEU A 131 8.73 2.90 1.30
CA LEU A 131 7.66 3.00 0.31
C LEU A 131 7.63 4.41 -0.26
N VAL A 132 7.68 4.53 -1.57
CA VAL A 132 7.59 5.82 -2.28
C VAL A 132 6.28 5.88 -3.04
N VAL A 133 5.48 6.89 -2.74
CA VAL A 133 4.19 7.16 -3.39
C VAL A 133 4.19 8.58 -3.95
N GLU A 134 3.84 8.72 -5.21
CA GLU A 134 3.55 9.98 -5.85
C GLU A 134 2.06 10.30 -5.72
N TRP A 135 1.75 11.47 -5.21
CA TRP A 135 0.39 12.02 -5.18
C TRP A 135 0.25 13.11 -6.24
N VAL A 136 -0.77 12.99 -7.06
CA VAL A 136 -1.12 14.00 -8.06
C VAL A 136 -2.52 14.52 -7.80
N ALA A 137 -2.64 15.82 -7.62
CA ALA A 137 -3.93 16.52 -7.60
C ALA A 137 -4.13 17.27 -8.92
N LYS A 138 -5.22 16.99 -9.59
CA LYS A 138 -5.61 17.67 -10.82
C LYS A 138 -6.87 18.49 -10.60
N ASP A 139 -6.92 19.68 -11.20
CA ASP A 139 -8.16 20.43 -11.33
C ASP A 139 -9.17 19.63 -12.17
N ARG A 140 -10.38 19.45 -11.66
CA ARG A 140 -11.40 18.67 -12.34
C ARG A 140 -11.81 19.25 -13.70
N ALA A 141 -11.95 20.59 -13.76
CA ALA A 141 -12.48 21.24 -14.97
C ALA A 141 -11.43 21.34 -16.09
N THR A 142 -10.19 21.67 -15.75
CA THR A 142 -9.10 21.88 -16.71
C THR A 142 -8.23 20.66 -16.92
N GLN A 143 -8.32 19.67 -16.02
CA GLN A 143 -7.47 18.46 -15.95
C GLN A 143 -5.97 18.76 -15.75
N ASN A 144 -5.62 20.03 -15.50
CA ASN A 144 -4.25 20.42 -15.22
C ASN A 144 -3.83 19.94 -13.81
N THR A 145 -2.57 19.58 -13.68
CA THR A 145 -1.99 19.28 -12.38
C THR A 145 -1.87 20.57 -11.58
N VAL A 146 -2.56 20.64 -10.44
CA VAL A 146 -2.51 21.79 -9.52
C VAL A 146 -1.56 21.57 -8.36
N TRP A 147 -1.32 20.29 -8.00
CA TRP A 147 -0.35 19.93 -6.98
C TRP A 147 0.18 18.51 -7.26
N GLN A 148 1.46 18.32 -6.98
CA GLN A 148 2.12 17.02 -7.12
C GLN A 148 3.21 16.90 -6.06
N ARG A 149 3.26 15.75 -5.39
CA ARG A 149 4.25 15.47 -4.36
C ARG A 149 4.61 14.01 -4.30
N THR A 150 5.90 13.74 -4.20
CA THR A 150 6.41 12.42 -3.86
C THR A 150 6.59 12.33 -2.35
N ILE A 151 5.97 11.34 -1.73
CA ILE A 151 6.05 11.04 -0.30
C ILE A 151 6.86 9.75 -0.14
N THR A 152 7.90 9.83 0.66
CA THR A 152 8.70 8.66 1.06
C THR A 152 8.37 8.32 2.50
N ALA A 153 7.86 7.14 2.71
CA ALA A 153 7.60 6.57 4.03
C ALA A 153 8.66 5.53 4.37
N ASP A 154 9.07 5.52 5.63
CA ASP A 154 10.09 4.63 6.14
C ASP A 154 9.62 3.95 7.42
N ALA A 155 9.96 2.68 7.58
CA ALA A 155 9.77 1.94 8.82
C ALA A 155 11.00 1.10 9.11
N SER A 156 11.41 1.12 10.36
CA SER A 156 12.58 0.37 10.83
C SER A 156 12.27 -0.37 12.12
N GLU A 157 12.80 -1.59 12.24
CA GLU A 157 12.71 -2.41 13.44
C GLU A 157 14.00 -3.18 13.66
N LYS A 158 14.54 -3.09 14.90
CA LYS A 158 15.68 -3.90 15.27
C LYS A 158 15.28 -5.38 15.31
N LEU A 159 16.18 -6.22 14.81
CA LEU A 159 16.05 -7.66 14.99
C LEU A 159 16.26 -7.95 16.49
N SER A 160 15.16 -8.10 17.25
CA SER A 160 15.23 -8.59 18.62
C SER A 160 15.11 -10.12 18.61
N ASP A 161 15.66 -10.78 19.64
CA ASP A 161 15.63 -12.24 19.77
C ASP A 161 14.20 -12.83 19.84
N ASP A 162 13.19 -11.97 20.01
CA ASP A 162 11.79 -12.34 20.08
C ASP A 162 11.05 -11.93 18.79
N VAL A 163 10.86 -12.90 17.93
CA VAL A 163 9.83 -12.98 16.89
C VAL A 163 9.67 -11.76 15.97
N TRP A 164 10.18 -11.89 14.76
CA TRP A 164 9.90 -11.00 13.64
C TRP A 164 8.38 -10.93 13.32
N HIS A 165 7.79 -9.74 13.42
CA HIS A 165 6.40 -9.46 13.09
C HIS A 165 6.29 -8.58 11.84
N PRO A 166 6.26 -9.17 10.64
CA PRO A 166 6.20 -8.40 9.38
C PRO A 166 5.01 -7.45 9.32
N GLY A 167 3.87 -7.82 9.92
CA GLY A 167 2.69 -6.99 9.99
C GLY A 167 2.88 -5.71 10.78
N TYR A 168 3.70 -5.72 11.83
CA TYR A 168 3.98 -4.54 12.63
C TYR A 168 4.83 -3.52 11.87
N LEU A 169 5.86 -3.98 11.16
CA LEU A 169 6.72 -3.13 10.36
C LEU A 169 5.95 -2.48 9.19
N VAL A 170 5.08 -3.26 8.54
CA VAL A 170 4.18 -2.75 7.48
C VAL A 170 3.20 -1.73 8.05
N GLN A 171 2.62 -1.97 9.25
CA GLN A 171 1.76 -0.98 9.90
C GLN A 171 2.50 0.34 10.14
N LYS A 172 3.70 0.30 10.72
CA LYS A 172 4.53 1.51 10.91
C LYS A 172 4.79 2.27 9.61
N LEU A 173 5.06 1.54 8.52
CA LEU A 173 5.29 2.12 7.21
C LEU A 173 4.08 2.90 6.72
N PHE A 174 2.89 2.32 6.84
CA PHE A 174 1.65 2.98 6.43
C PHE A 174 1.21 4.07 7.40
N ASP A 175 1.55 3.98 8.68
CA ASP A 175 1.38 5.08 9.64
C ASP A 175 2.23 6.30 9.24
N ASP A 176 3.51 6.09 8.92
CA ASP A 176 4.39 7.15 8.47
C ASP A 176 3.94 7.76 7.13
N LEU A 177 3.52 6.91 6.17
CA LEU A 177 2.94 7.37 4.91
C LEU A 177 1.71 8.24 5.12
N SER A 178 0.80 7.79 5.99
CA SER A 178 -0.45 8.49 6.29
C SER A 178 -0.21 9.87 6.91
N ILE A 179 0.67 9.94 7.91
CA ILE A 179 1.03 11.20 8.59
C ILE A 179 1.68 12.17 7.60
N LYS A 180 2.72 11.74 6.88
CA LYS A 180 3.44 12.58 5.92
C LYS A 180 2.53 13.06 4.78
N THR A 181 1.63 12.22 4.30
CA THR A 181 0.67 12.59 3.25
C THR A 181 -0.33 13.61 3.76
N HIS A 182 -0.93 13.38 4.95
CA HIS A 182 -1.85 14.33 5.57
C HIS A 182 -1.19 15.70 5.77
N GLU A 183 0.03 15.73 6.32
CA GLU A 183 0.78 16.97 6.48
C GLU A 183 1.08 17.66 5.14
N ALA A 184 1.39 16.89 4.10
CA ALA A 184 1.65 17.44 2.77
C ALA A 184 0.41 18.12 2.19
N PHE A 185 -0.79 17.53 2.36
CA PHE A 185 -2.05 18.16 1.98
C PHE A 185 -2.30 19.44 2.79
N GLN A 186 -2.12 19.39 4.11
CA GLN A 186 -2.33 20.53 5.00
C GLN A 186 -1.40 21.71 4.71
N LYS A 187 -0.19 21.45 4.23
CA LYS A 187 0.83 22.46 3.91
C LYS A 187 0.78 22.94 2.45
N ALA A 188 -0.14 22.43 1.61
CA ALA A 188 -0.24 22.77 0.19
C ALA A 188 -1.06 24.05 -0.03
N PRO A 189 -0.43 25.22 -0.32
CA PRO A 189 -1.16 26.45 -0.57
C PRO A 189 -2.04 26.35 -1.83
N GLU A 190 -1.64 25.55 -2.81
CA GLU A 190 -2.38 25.33 -4.05
C GLU A 190 -3.74 24.65 -3.81
N LEU A 191 -3.84 23.83 -2.76
CA LEU A 191 -5.08 23.18 -2.37
C LEU A 191 -5.93 24.06 -1.44
N ARG A 192 -5.31 24.96 -0.66
CA ARG A 192 -6.03 25.85 0.25
C ARG A 192 -6.66 27.04 -0.43
N ASN A 193 -6.01 27.57 -1.47
CA ASN A 193 -6.39 28.82 -2.14
C ASN A 193 -7.19 28.58 -3.42
N LYS A 194 -7.65 27.35 -3.63
CA LYS A 194 -8.50 27.06 -4.78
C LYS A 194 -9.89 27.69 -4.52
N PRO A 195 -10.35 28.60 -5.41
CA PRO A 195 -11.64 29.28 -5.25
C PRO A 195 -12.82 28.33 -5.37
#